data_2ed280ae73773df83cff6ac632cbd028
#
_entry.id   2ed280ae73773df83cff6ac632cbd028
#
_cell.length_a   1.000
_cell.length_b   1.000
_cell.length_c   1.000
_cell.angle_alpha   90.00
_cell.angle_beta   90.00
_cell.angle_gamma   90.00
#
_symmetry.space_group_name_H-M   'P 1'
#
loop_
_entity.id
_entity.type
_entity.pdbx_description
1 polymer ?
#
loop_
_entity_poly.entity_id
_entity_poly.type
_entity_poly.pdbx_seq_one_letter_code
_entity_poly.pdbx_strand_id
1 'polypeptide(L)'
;PFDAADKNTLVDRVRFWLRRETGFRGAELGVVQRLDKDTTGLIVFTRTLMAKRHLQQLLRQHDVERRYLALVHGEPVARRIETHLIENRGDGLRGSYGRFRRARGPVPSSAQRAVTHIVPLERFGIASLVECRLETGRQHQIRIHLSEAGHPLIGEQVYIRDYVGEK
;
A
#
# COMPACT_ATOMS: atom_id res chain seq x y z
N PRO A 1 -7.09 7.75 -11.38
CA PRO A 1 -6.72 9.14 -11.66
C PRO A 1 -6.28 9.84 -10.37
N PHE A 2 -5.33 10.75 -10.47
CA PHE A 2 -4.96 11.67 -9.40
C PHE A 2 -5.88 12.89 -9.40
N ASP A 3 -6.35 13.24 -10.60
CA ASP A 3 -7.29 14.32 -10.83
C ASP A 3 -8.54 13.79 -11.56
N ALA A 4 -9.67 14.45 -11.35
CA ALA A 4 -10.90 14.18 -12.10
C ALA A 4 -10.75 14.50 -13.61
N ALA A 5 -9.79 15.35 -13.98
CA ALA A 5 -9.46 15.69 -15.35
C ALA A 5 -8.53 14.67 -16.05
N ASP A 6 -7.98 13.68 -15.33
CA ASP A 6 -7.11 12.67 -15.92
C ASP A 6 -7.84 11.87 -17.00
N LYS A 7 -7.29 11.89 -18.20
CA LYS A 7 -7.79 11.14 -19.36
C LYS A 7 -6.96 9.87 -19.57
N ASN A 8 -7.58 8.87 -20.24
CA ASN A 8 -6.92 7.62 -20.59
C ASN A 8 -6.41 6.82 -19.37
N THR A 9 -7.17 6.86 -18.30
CA THR A 9 -6.88 6.13 -17.07
C THR A 9 -7.09 4.63 -17.23
N LEU A 10 -6.58 3.82 -16.27
CA LEU A 10 -6.86 2.37 -16.26
C LEU A 10 -8.37 2.09 -16.25
N VAL A 11 -9.16 2.88 -15.53
CA VAL A 11 -10.63 2.78 -15.50
C VAL A 11 -11.21 2.94 -16.91
N ASP A 12 -10.72 3.93 -17.68
CA ASP A 12 -11.19 4.18 -19.04
C ASP A 12 -10.83 3.04 -19.99
N ARG A 13 -9.61 2.51 -19.86
CA ARG A 13 -9.14 1.36 -20.66
C ARG A 13 -9.95 0.11 -20.36
N VAL A 14 -10.20 -0.20 -19.08
CA VAL A 14 -11.01 -1.36 -18.68
C VAL A 14 -12.45 -1.19 -19.14
N ARG A 15 -13.03 -0.01 -19.03
CA ARG A 15 -14.38 0.30 -19.52
C ARG A 15 -14.47 0.12 -21.06
N PHE A 16 -13.48 0.61 -21.80
CA PHE A 16 -13.41 0.44 -23.25
C PHE A 16 -13.33 -1.05 -23.64
N TRP A 17 -12.44 -1.80 -22.99
CA TRP A 17 -12.27 -3.23 -23.22
C TRP A 17 -13.57 -4.00 -22.91
N LEU A 18 -14.21 -3.77 -21.78
CA LEU A 18 -15.46 -4.43 -21.41
C LEU A 18 -16.59 -4.15 -22.41
N ARG A 19 -16.69 -2.91 -22.91
CA ARG A 19 -17.70 -2.56 -23.94
C ARG A 19 -17.48 -3.35 -25.22
N ARG A 20 -16.24 -3.47 -25.64
CA ARG A 20 -15.87 -4.18 -26.87
C ARG A 20 -16.08 -5.69 -26.77
N GLU A 21 -15.58 -6.31 -25.71
CA GLU A 21 -15.53 -7.77 -25.58
C GLU A 21 -16.83 -8.39 -25.02
N THR A 22 -17.55 -7.67 -24.19
CA THR A 22 -18.73 -8.23 -23.48
C THR A 22 -20.03 -7.49 -23.75
N GLY A 23 -20.00 -6.43 -24.56
CA GLY A 23 -21.15 -5.55 -24.75
C GLY A 23 -21.59 -4.78 -23.50
N PHE A 24 -20.74 -4.72 -22.47
CA PHE A 24 -21.06 -4.04 -21.20
C PHE A 24 -21.37 -2.56 -21.43
N ARG A 25 -22.61 -2.17 -21.13
CA ARG A 25 -23.10 -0.78 -21.24
C ARG A 25 -23.37 -0.12 -19.88
N GLY A 26 -22.86 -0.72 -18.79
CA GLY A 26 -23.02 -0.15 -17.46
C GLY A 26 -22.41 1.25 -17.37
N ALA A 27 -23.09 2.13 -16.67
CA ALA A 27 -22.70 3.55 -16.54
C ALA A 27 -21.38 3.69 -15.78
N GLU A 28 -21.16 2.88 -14.75
CA GLU A 28 -19.98 3.01 -13.89
C GLU A 28 -19.26 1.67 -13.65
N LEU A 29 -17.95 1.72 -13.82
CA LEU A 29 -17.04 0.70 -13.34
C LEU A 29 -16.63 1.04 -11.91
N GLY A 30 -16.92 0.16 -10.95
CA GLY A 30 -16.60 0.41 -9.55
C GLY A 30 -15.12 0.13 -9.25
N VAL A 31 -14.43 1.09 -8.66
CA VAL A 31 -13.08 0.91 -8.11
C VAL A 31 -13.22 0.61 -6.62
N VAL A 32 -12.60 -0.48 -6.14
CA VAL A 32 -12.71 -0.92 -4.73
C VAL A 32 -11.40 -0.75 -3.96
N GLN A 33 -10.26 -0.74 -4.63
CA GLN A 33 -8.93 -0.57 -4.06
C GLN A 33 -8.04 0.24 -5.00
N ARG A 34 -6.85 0.53 -4.55
CA ARG A 34 -5.81 1.19 -5.34
C ARG A 34 -4.45 0.52 -5.16
N LEU A 35 -3.59 0.64 -6.16
CA LEU A 35 -2.15 0.40 -6.06
C LEU A 35 -1.43 1.74 -6.05
N ASP A 36 -0.25 1.80 -5.44
CA ASP A 36 0.65 2.95 -5.55
C ASP A 36 1.22 3.03 -6.97
N LYS A 37 1.73 4.20 -7.37
CA LYS A 37 2.17 4.50 -8.75
C LYS A 37 3.12 3.45 -9.32
N ASP A 38 4.10 3.02 -8.53
CA ASP A 38 5.16 2.11 -8.98
C ASP A 38 4.95 0.67 -8.47
N THR A 39 3.73 0.36 -7.99
CA THR A 39 3.34 -0.99 -7.55
C THR A 39 2.64 -1.71 -8.68
N THR A 40 3.12 -2.90 -9.03
CA THR A 40 2.45 -3.83 -9.94
C THR A 40 1.56 -4.80 -9.18
N GLY A 41 0.65 -5.46 -9.88
CA GLY A 41 -0.17 -6.52 -9.29
C GLY A 41 -1.65 -6.43 -9.66
N LEU A 42 -2.48 -7.04 -8.83
CA LEU A 42 -3.92 -7.18 -9.08
C LEU A 42 -4.70 -5.95 -8.60
N ILE A 43 -5.59 -5.48 -9.46
CA ILE A 43 -6.59 -4.47 -9.10
C ILE A 43 -7.98 -5.00 -9.50
N VAL A 44 -8.94 -4.84 -8.59
CA VAL A 44 -10.30 -5.35 -8.77
C VAL A 44 -11.24 -4.22 -9.15
N PHE A 45 -12.00 -4.45 -10.24
CA PHE A 45 -13.09 -3.59 -10.66
C PHE A 45 -14.43 -4.33 -10.53
N THR A 46 -15.49 -3.60 -10.22
CA THR A 46 -16.83 -4.17 -10.12
C THR A 46 -17.73 -3.63 -11.21
N ARG A 47 -18.64 -4.47 -11.70
CA ARG A 47 -19.61 -4.14 -12.75
C ARG A 47 -20.94 -3.67 -12.21
N THR A 48 -21.15 -3.77 -10.88
CA THR A 48 -22.40 -3.37 -10.21
C THR A 48 -22.09 -2.62 -8.92
N LEU A 49 -22.98 -1.74 -8.53
CA LEU A 49 -22.88 -1.00 -7.27
C LEU A 49 -22.97 -1.94 -6.05
N MET A 50 -23.76 -2.99 -6.15
CA MET A 50 -23.89 -4.00 -5.08
C MET A 50 -22.58 -4.72 -4.83
N ALA A 51 -21.91 -5.21 -5.88
CA ALA A 51 -20.59 -5.84 -5.77
C ALA A 51 -19.54 -4.87 -5.22
N LYS A 52 -19.56 -3.59 -5.64
CA LYS A 52 -18.68 -2.56 -5.11
C LYS A 52 -18.86 -2.39 -3.60
N ARG A 53 -20.09 -2.23 -3.14
CA ARG A 53 -20.41 -2.05 -1.71
C ARG A 53 -19.96 -3.26 -0.90
N HIS A 54 -20.26 -4.47 -1.37
CA HIS A 54 -19.88 -5.71 -0.71
C HIS A 54 -18.35 -5.85 -0.58
N LEU A 55 -17.59 -5.72 -1.68
CA LEU A 55 -16.14 -5.81 -1.63
C LEU A 55 -15.49 -4.70 -0.79
N GLN A 56 -16.03 -3.48 -0.83
CA GLN A 56 -15.57 -2.41 0.05
C GLN A 56 -15.86 -2.69 1.52
N GLN A 57 -16.96 -3.38 1.83
CA GLN A 57 -17.24 -3.82 3.19
C GLN A 57 -16.23 -4.87 3.65
N LEU A 58 -15.98 -5.92 2.86
CA LEU A 58 -14.97 -6.94 3.17
C LEU A 58 -13.59 -6.32 3.39
N LEU A 59 -13.17 -5.37 2.54
CA LEU A 59 -11.92 -4.65 2.71
C LEU A 59 -11.86 -3.84 4.01
N ARG A 60 -12.98 -3.19 4.41
CA ARG A 60 -13.05 -2.45 5.69
C ARG A 60 -13.03 -3.38 6.90
N GLN A 61 -13.63 -4.54 6.81
CA GLN A 61 -13.66 -5.57 7.85
C GLN A 61 -12.35 -6.37 7.92
N HIS A 62 -11.41 -6.10 6.99
CA HIS A 62 -10.14 -6.83 6.85
C HIS A 62 -10.31 -8.31 6.52
N ASP A 63 -11.43 -8.67 5.92
CA ASP A 63 -11.82 -10.03 5.51
C ASP A 63 -11.36 -10.37 4.08
N VAL A 64 -10.38 -9.64 3.57
CA VAL A 64 -9.71 -9.89 2.30
C VAL A 64 -8.22 -10.09 2.55
N GLU A 65 -7.72 -11.25 2.21
CA GLU A 65 -6.28 -11.48 2.29
C GLU A 65 -5.53 -10.68 1.23
N ARG A 66 -4.56 -9.88 1.67
CA ARG A 66 -3.73 -9.02 0.81
C ARG A 66 -2.27 -9.35 1.01
N ARG A 67 -1.68 -10.00 0.01
CA ARG A 67 -0.26 -10.37 0.01
C ARG A 67 0.49 -9.61 -1.07
N TYR A 68 1.68 -9.16 -0.72
CA TYR A 68 2.59 -8.45 -1.59
C TYR A 68 3.97 -9.09 -1.51
N LEU A 69 4.64 -9.20 -2.64
CA LEU A 69 6.06 -9.51 -2.69
C LEU A 69 6.84 -8.20 -2.76
N ALA A 70 7.94 -8.14 -2.04
CA ALA A 70 8.80 -6.96 -2.01
C ALA A 70 10.27 -7.35 -1.97
N LEU A 71 11.08 -6.74 -2.83
CA LEU A 71 12.53 -6.75 -2.72
C LEU A 71 12.96 -5.62 -1.80
N VAL A 72 13.75 -5.95 -0.79
CA VAL A 72 14.18 -5.00 0.26
C VAL A 72 15.69 -5.04 0.45
N HIS A 73 16.25 -3.95 0.95
CA HIS A 73 17.66 -3.91 1.35
C HIS A 73 17.89 -4.74 2.63
N GLY A 74 19.00 -5.45 2.65
CA GLY A 74 19.48 -6.22 3.79
C GLY A 74 18.67 -7.50 4.05
N GLU A 75 18.76 -8.02 5.27
CA GLU A 75 18.17 -9.30 5.69
C GLU A 75 17.17 -9.10 6.84
N PRO A 76 15.91 -8.75 6.55
CA PRO A 76 14.89 -8.63 7.59
C PRO A 76 14.60 -9.98 8.25
N VAL A 77 14.11 -9.92 9.49
CA VAL A 77 13.55 -11.08 10.19
C VAL A 77 12.02 -11.06 10.12
N ALA A 78 11.41 -12.23 10.22
CA ALA A 78 9.96 -12.35 10.28
C ALA A 78 9.40 -11.57 11.47
N ARG A 79 8.43 -10.70 11.24
CA ARG A 79 7.82 -9.90 12.30
C ARG A 79 6.46 -9.32 11.91
N ARG A 80 5.70 -8.96 12.92
CA ARG A 80 4.50 -8.12 12.81
C ARG A 80 4.86 -6.69 13.22
N ILE A 81 4.56 -5.74 12.35
CA ILE A 81 4.71 -4.31 12.60
C ILE A 81 3.33 -3.71 12.79
N GLU A 82 3.13 -3.04 13.92
CA GLU A 82 1.91 -2.28 14.19
C GLU A 82 2.27 -0.87 14.61
N THR A 83 1.76 0.12 13.89
CA THR A 83 1.99 1.55 14.14
C THR A 83 0.73 2.37 13.89
N HIS A 84 0.82 3.67 14.17
CA HIS A 84 -0.19 4.65 13.79
C HIS A 84 0.42 5.62 12.77
N LEU A 85 -0.01 5.51 11.52
CA LEU A 85 0.51 6.36 10.44
C LEU A 85 -0.15 7.73 10.46
N ILE A 86 0.68 8.75 10.29
CA ILE A 86 0.30 10.17 10.21
C ILE A 86 0.74 10.75 8.87
N GLU A 87 0.07 11.82 8.43
CA GLU A 87 0.35 12.45 7.13
C GLU A 87 1.68 13.19 7.09
N ASN A 88 2.09 13.76 8.21
CA ASN A 88 3.35 14.47 8.32
C ASN A 88 4.05 14.08 9.63
N ARG A 89 5.11 13.28 9.51
CA ARG A 89 5.96 12.85 10.63
C ARG A 89 6.90 13.97 11.14
N GLY A 90 6.85 15.15 10.51
CA GLY A 90 7.57 16.36 10.89
C GLY A 90 8.56 16.88 9.86
N ASP A 91 8.70 16.20 8.73
CA ASP A 91 9.57 16.53 7.61
C ASP A 91 8.81 16.60 6.27
N GLY A 92 7.49 16.70 6.35
CA GLY A 92 6.59 16.70 5.19
C GLY A 92 6.20 15.31 4.67
N LEU A 93 6.80 14.25 5.19
CA LEU A 93 6.50 12.88 4.77
C LEU A 93 5.53 12.18 5.72
N ARG A 94 4.79 11.21 5.18
CA ARG A 94 4.06 10.22 5.98
C ARG A 94 5.03 9.35 6.77
N GLY A 95 4.60 8.90 7.93
CA GLY A 95 5.37 7.99 8.76
C GLY A 95 4.62 7.58 10.00
N SER A 96 5.26 6.78 10.85
CA SER A 96 4.68 6.35 12.11
C SER A 96 4.79 7.44 13.19
N TYR A 97 3.70 7.66 13.90
CA TYR A 97 3.66 8.58 15.03
C TYR A 97 4.70 8.20 16.08
N GLY A 98 5.48 9.17 16.52
CA GLY A 98 6.53 8.98 17.53
C GLY A 98 7.84 8.37 17.03
N ARG A 99 7.95 7.97 15.76
CA ARG A 99 9.18 7.35 15.23
C ARG A 99 10.32 8.35 15.01
N PHE A 100 10.06 9.50 14.41
CA PHE A 100 11.07 10.48 14.00
C PHE A 100 11.17 11.70 14.93
N ARG A 101 10.12 12.00 15.65
CA ARG A 101 10.11 13.02 16.70
C ARG A 101 9.58 12.41 17.97
N ARG A 102 10.20 12.76 19.09
CA ARG A 102 9.70 12.35 20.41
C ARG A 102 8.24 12.78 20.50
N ALA A 103 7.34 11.80 20.45
CA ALA A 103 5.92 12.06 20.56
C ALA A 103 5.63 12.72 21.90
N ARG A 104 5.05 13.91 21.87
CA ARG A 104 4.56 14.60 23.05
C ARG A 104 3.04 14.48 23.05
N GLY A 105 2.49 13.71 23.99
CA GLY A 105 1.05 13.54 24.15
C GLY A 105 0.47 12.27 23.50
N PRO A 106 -0.86 12.12 23.49
CA PRO A 106 -1.55 10.97 22.95
C PRO A 106 -1.47 10.90 21.42
N VAL A 107 -1.72 9.69 20.88
CA VAL A 107 -1.81 9.48 19.43
C VAL A 107 -2.91 10.39 18.86
N PRO A 108 -2.63 11.22 17.84
CA PRO A 108 -3.64 12.09 17.23
C PRO A 108 -4.83 11.28 16.68
N SER A 109 -6.03 11.83 16.79
CA SER A 109 -7.25 11.19 16.24
C SER A 109 -7.22 10.99 14.72
N SER A 110 -6.42 11.78 14.00
CA SER A 110 -6.18 11.64 12.56
C SER A 110 -5.20 10.52 12.21
N ALA A 111 -4.44 9.99 13.19
CA ALA A 111 -3.51 8.90 12.96
C ALA A 111 -4.25 7.59 12.68
N GLN A 112 -3.77 6.83 11.71
CA GLN A 112 -4.43 5.63 11.25
C GLN A 112 -3.65 4.38 11.67
N ARG A 113 -4.27 3.50 12.43
CA ARG A 113 -3.69 2.19 12.76
C ARG A 113 -3.29 1.46 11.49
N ALA A 114 -2.08 0.93 11.45
CA ALA A 114 -1.50 0.19 10.34
C ALA A 114 -0.80 -1.07 10.85
N VAL A 115 -1.10 -2.23 10.22
CA VAL A 115 -0.53 -3.52 10.61
C VAL A 115 -0.05 -4.27 9.38
N THR A 116 1.24 -4.64 9.37
CA THR A 116 1.89 -5.42 8.32
C THR A 116 2.64 -6.60 8.93
N HIS A 117 2.43 -7.79 8.38
CA HIS A 117 3.25 -8.97 8.68
C HIS A 117 4.32 -9.09 7.59
N ILE A 118 5.55 -9.32 7.98
CA ILE A 118 6.70 -9.51 7.09
C ILE A 118 7.24 -10.91 7.30
N VAL A 119 7.39 -11.67 6.21
CA VAL A 119 7.99 -13.01 6.20
C VAL A 119 9.09 -13.02 5.14
N PRO A 120 10.36 -13.18 5.51
CA PRO A 120 11.43 -13.40 4.54
C PRO A 120 11.20 -14.71 3.79
N LEU A 121 11.31 -14.64 2.45
CA LEU A 121 11.19 -15.81 1.58
C LEU A 121 12.55 -16.25 1.05
N GLU A 122 13.39 -15.29 0.63
CA GLU A 122 14.70 -15.58 0.04
C GLU A 122 15.69 -14.47 0.39
N ARG A 123 16.96 -14.83 0.59
CA ARG A 123 18.04 -13.91 0.95
C ARG A 123 19.09 -13.91 -0.14
N PHE A 124 19.56 -12.72 -0.52
CA PHE A 124 20.56 -12.49 -1.56
C PHE A 124 21.81 -11.74 -1.04
N GLY A 125 22.07 -11.80 0.25
CA GLY A 125 23.15 -11.06 0.92
C GLY A 125 22.76 -9.61 1.20
N ILE A 126 22.95 -8.71 0.23
CA ILE A 126 22.62 -7.28 0.37
C ILE A 126 21.12 -6.98 0.24
N ALA A 127 20.34 -7.95 -0.20
CA ALA A 127 18.88 -7.81 -0.43
C ALA A 127 18.15 -9.08 -0.02
N SER A 128 16.84 -8.97 0.14
CA SER A 128 15.95 -10.10 0.39
C SER A 128 14.61 -9.94 -0.31
N LEU A 129 14.02 -11.07 -0.71
CA LEU A 129 12.61 -11.15 -1.09
C LEU A 129 11.78 -11.43 0.15
N VAL A 130 10.77 -10.60 0.39
CA VAL A 130 9.85 -10.76 1.51
C VAL A 130 8.41 -10.82 1.04
N GLU A 131 7.57 -11.57 1.76
CA GLU A 131 6.12 -11.45 1.67
C GLU A 131 5.63 -10.45 2.74
N CYS A 132 4.79 -9.51 2.32
CA CYS A 132 4.10 -8.59 3.20
C CYS A 132 2.59 -8.90 3.18
N ARG A 133 2.02 -9.34 4.31
CA ARG A 133 0.59 -9.53 4.49
C ARG A 133 0.01 -8.35 5.26
N LEU A 134 -1.07 -7.78 4.74
CA LEU A 134 -1.72 -6.60 5.30
C LEU A 134 -3.00 -6.94 6.07
N GLU A 135 -3.09 -6.56 7.37
CA GLU A 135 -4.37 -6.45 8.06
C GLU A 135 -5.08 -5.14 7.68
N THR A 136 -4.34 -4.05 7.55
CA THR A 136 -4.85 -2.72 7.16
C THR A 136 -4.29 -2.31 5.79
N GLY A 137 -4.89 -1.32 5.12
CA GLY A 137 -4.43 -0.84 3.81
C GLY A 137 -4.31 0.68 3.80
N ARG A 138 -3.29 1.24 4.46
CA ARG A 138 -3.04 2.68 4.48
C ARG A 138 -2.11 3.07 3.34
N GLN A 139 -2.19 4.32 2.93
CA GLN A 139 -1.33 4.83 1.86
C GLN A 139 0.16 4.65 2.21
N HIS A 140 0.94 4.09 1.29
CA HIS A 140 2.36 3.78 1.41
C HIS A 140 2.72 2.86 2.60
N GLN A 141 1.76 2.11 3.16
CA GLN A 141 1.94 1.37 4.41
C GLN A 141 3.16 0.44 4.39
N ILE A 142 3.29 -0.43 3.37
CA ILE A 142 4.42 -1.37 3.24
C ILE A 142 5.73 -0.60 3.11
N ARG A 143 5.77 0.44 2.27
CA ARG A 143 6.93 1.27 2.03
C ARG A 143 7.45 1.92 3.31
N ILE A 144 6.54 2.49 4.10
CA ILE A 144 6.85 3.14 5.39
C ILE A 144 7.33 2.08 6.39
N HIS A 145 6.59 1.00 6.60
CA HIS A 145 6.93 -0.01 7.58
C HIS A 145 8.28 -0.68 7.30
N LEU A 146 8.56 -1.02 6.05
CA LEU A 146 9.84 -1.62 5.65
C LEU A 146 10.99 -0.64 5.84
N SER A 147 10.82 0.62 5.40
CA SER A 147 11.85 1.65 5.58
C SER A 147 12.14 1.95 7.06
N GLU A 148 11.10 2.14 7.85
CA GLU A 148 11.23 2.37 9.30
C GLU A 148 11.80 1.15 10.05
N ALA A 149 11.67 -0.03 9.45
CA ALA A 149 12.28 -1.26 9.93
C ALA A 149 13.77 -1.38 9.60
N GLY A 150 14.32 -0.47 8.79
CA GLY A 150 15.70 -0.52 8.32
C GLY A 150 15.90 -1.35 7.05
N HIS A 151 14.82 -1.74 6.37
CA HIS A 151 14.84 -2.56 5.15
C HIS A 151 13.95 -1.92 4.07
N PRO A 152 14.29 -0.72 3.55
CA PRO A 152 13.49 -0.08 2.52
C PRO A 152 13.41 -0.95 1.27
N LEU A 153 12.39 -0.70 0.45
CA LEU A 153 12.26 -1.35 -0.85
C LEU A 153 13.46 -1.01 -1.76
N ILE A 154 13.90 -1.96 -2.56
CA ILE A 154 14.83 -1.66 -3.66
C ILE A 154 14.13 -0.70 -4.63
N GLY A 155 14.79 0.41 -4.96
CA GLY A 155 14.23 1.46 -5.81
C GLY A 155 13.30 2.45 -5.11
N GLU A 156 13.17 2.38 -3.77
CA GLU A 156 12.40 3.36 -2.99
C GLU A 156 13.03 4.76 -3.08
N GLN A 157 12.28 5.74 -3.57
CA GLN A 157 12.80 7.09 -3.81
C GLN A 157 12.52 8.07 -2.67
N VAL A 158 11.50 7.82 -1.86
CA VAL A 158 11.02 8.76 -0.84
C VAL A 158 11.50 8.36 0.55
N TYR A 159 11.24 7.13 0.96
CA TYR A 159 11.53 6.64 2.31
C TYR A 159 12.93 6.05 2.47
N ILE A 160 13.71 5.94 1.37
CA ILE A 160 15.10 5.43 1.38
C ILE A 160 16.09 6.41 2.04
N ARG A 161 15.75 7.69 2.16
CA ARG A 161 16.68 8.73 2.62
C ARG A 161 17.21 8.51 4.03
N ASP A 162 16.45 7.84 4.88
CA ASP A 162 16.82 7.54 6.26
C ASP A 162 17.59 6.20 6.40
N TYR A 163 17.84 5.53 5.28
CA TYR A 163 18.55 4.26 5.25
C TYR A 163 20.07 4.49 5.24
N VAL A 164 20.78 3.85 6.17
CA VAL A 164 22.24 3.99 6.39
C VAL A 164 23.05 2.80 5.86
N GLY A 165 22.42 1.77 5.29
CA GLY A 165 23.09 0.65 4.66
C GLY A 165 23.50 0.92 3.21
N GLU A 166 24.03 -0.11 2.53
CA GLU A 166 24.34 -0.04 1.10
C GLU A 166 23.07 0.15 0.28
N LYS A 167 23.10 1.14 -0.65
CA LYS A 167 21.95 1.53 -1.48
C LYS A 167 22.10 1.02 -2.90
#